data_89b9a08c57ddc867bac14ca0f3c42704
#
_entry.id   89b9a08c57ddc867bac14ca0f3c42704
#
_cell.length_a   1.000
_cell.length_b   1.000
_cell.length_c   1.000
_cell.angle_alpha   90.00
_cell.angle_beta   90.00
_cell.angle_gamma   90.00
#
_symmetry.space_group_name_H-M   'P 1'
#
loop_
_entity.id
_entity.type
_entity.pdbx_description
1 polymer ?
#
loop_
_entity_poly.entity_id
_entity_poly.type
_entity_poly.pdbx_seq_one_letter_code
_entity_poly.pdbx_strand_id
1 'polypeptide(L)'
;MKSIALIHTVKSVAAGFDDSLRNYLGYEVKIHNLWDDFLADNPNETGEFTADNRNRLFLDIKAQELTGADLIVTTCSTLTPAVEMIRPFIKVPVIAIDDAMAKKGITYGDRVLVMATAGSTVGPTVSKLQREGEMAGRQLSIDTCVCAEAFKALKAMDMELHDRILKEKAGTLPVYDCIVLAQASMAHLEEEIGAVTGCPVLTSPRLCVEEIKNKLEEIRQ
;
A
#
# COMPACT_ATOMS: atom_id res chain seq x y z
N MET A 1 -3.85 26.13 7.14
CA MET A 1 -2.91 24.99 7.23
C MET A 1 -3.69 23.76 6.75
N LYS A 2 -3.15 23.00 5.81
CA LYS A 2 -3.81 21.78 5.32
C LYS A 2 -3.80 20.71 6.40
N SER A 3 -4.81 19.84 6.37
CA SER A 3 -4.97 18.74 7.31
C SER A 3 -5.18 17.41 6.59
N ILE A 4 -4.54 16.37 7.09
CA ILE A 4 -4.59 15.01 6.57
C ILE A 4 -5.07 14.10 7.69
N ALA A 5 -6.01 13.22 7.38
CA ALA A 5 -6.42 12.15 8.28
C ALA A 5 -5.82 10.83 7.80
N LEU A 6 -5.08 10.14 8.66
CA LEU A 6 -4.47 8.84 8.39
C LEU A 6 -5.22 7.75 9.14
N ILE A 7 -5.50 6.63 8.46
CA ILE A 7 -6.09 5.43 9.05
C ILE A 7 -5.07 4.30 8.93
N HIS A 8 -4.61 3.82 10.07
CA HIS A 8 -3.58 2.79 10.19
C HIS A 8 -4.15 1.52 10.80
N THR A 9 -3.64 0.37 10.37
CA THR A 9 -3.95 -0.93 10.97
C THR A 9 -2.77 -1.56 11.69
N VAL A 10 -1.54 -1.08 11.42
CA VAL A 10 -0.30 -1.61 12.00
C VAL A 10 0.50 -0.49 12.63
N LYS A 11 0.82 -0.63 13.93
CA LYS A 11 1.48 0.40 14.74
C LYS A 11 2.86 0.82 14.21
N SER A 12 3.66 -0.12 13.74
CA SER A 12 4.99 0.19 13.18
C SER A 12 4.90 0.99 11.88
N VAL A 13 3.87 0.74 11.07
CA VAL A 13 3.61 1.52 9.85
C VAL A 13 3.16 2.92 10.20
N ALA A 14 2.29 3.08 11.21
CA ALA A 14 1.81 4.38 11.66
C ALA A 14 2.97 5.32 12.03
N ALA A 15 3.89 4.85 12.86
CA ALA A 15 5.05 5.66 13.31
C ALA A 15 5.95 6.10 12.15
N GLY A 16 6.30 5.18 11.26
CA GLY A 16 7.21 5.47 10.14
C GLY A 16 6.57 6.28 9.02
N PHE A 17 5.26 6.11 8.77
CA PHE A 17 4.57 6.80 7.70
C PHE A 17 4.37 8.29 7.98
N ASP A 18 4.02 8.67 9.22
CA ASP A 18 3.87 10.07 9.63
C ASP A 18 5.20 10.83 9.45
N ASP A 19 6.30 10.27 9.92
CA ASP A 19 7.63 10.88 9.78
C ASP A 19 8.03 11.01 8.30
N SER A 20 7.85 9.97 7.50
CA SER A 20 8.13 10.00 6.07
C SER A 20 7.32 11.05 5.34
N LEU A 21 6.03 11.16 5.67
CA LEU A 21 5.14 12.15 5.07
C LEU A 21 5.58 13.58 5.41
N ARG A 22 5.87 13.88 6.69
CA ARG A 22 6.34 15.20 7.12
C ARG A 22 7.64 15.60 6.45
N ASN A 23 8.60 14.68 6.42
CA ASN A 23 9.90 14.91 5.80
C ASN A 23 9.77 15.19 4.29
N TYR A 24 8.92 14.43 3.60
CA TYR A 24 8.73 14.58 2.15
C TYR A 24 7.99 15.87 1.77
N LEU A 25 6.96 16.25 2.55
CA LEU A 25 6.22 17.48 2.29
C LEU A 25 7.08 18.73 2.45
N GLY A 26 7.95 18.76 3.46
CA GLY A 26 8.85 19.88 3.74
C GLY A 26 8.13 21.16 4.22
N TYR A 27 6.86 21.07 4.57
CA TYR A 27 6.05 22.14 5.16
C TYR A 27 5.07 21.59 6.19
N GLU A 28 4.57 22.46 7.06
CA GLU A 28 3.66 22.05 8.14
C GLU A 28 2.27 21.63 7.61
N VAL A 29 1.85 20.45 8.05
CA VAL A 29 0.50 19.91 7.88
C VAL A 29 -0.02 19.42 9.22
N LYS A 30 -1.32 19.57 9.44
CA LYS A 30 -1.98 18.94 10.58
C LYS A 30 -2.29 17.50 10.23
N ILE A 31 -1.87 16.55 11.05
CA ILE A 31 -2.15 15.13 10.86
C ILE A 31 -3.03 14.64 12.00
N HIS A 32 -4.11 13.94 11.64
CA HIS A 32 -4.99 13.22 12.54
C HIS A 32 -4.81 11.74 12.31
N ASN A 33 -4.30 11.03 13.30
CA ASN A 33 -4.09 9.58 13.21
C ASN A 33 -5.26 8.83 13.87
N LEU A 34 -5.81 7.86 13.15
CA LEU A 34 -6.69 6.84 13.67
C LEU A 34 -6.00 5.49 13.52
N TRP A 35 -5.98 4.71 14.57
CA TRP A 35 -5.42 3.37 14.55
C TRP A 35 -6.50 2.36 14.88
N ASP A 36 -6.75 1.45 13.93
CA ASP A 36 -7.69 0.34 14.05
C ASP A 36 -7.03 -0.98 13.61
N ASP A 37 -6.39 -1.66 14.56
CA ASP A 37 -5.70 -2.94 14.34
C ASP A 37 -6.67 -4.09 14.05
N PHE A 38 -7.92 -4.00 14.52
CA PHE A 38 -8.94 -5.00 14.22
C PHE A 38 -9.15 -5.21 12.72
N LEU A 39 -9.01 -4.15 11.91
CA LEU A 39 -9.13 -4.23 10.44
C LEU A 39 -7.97 -4.97 9.76
N ALA A 40 -6.90 -5.30 10.49
CA ALA A 40 -5.86 -6.21 10.03
C ALA A 40 -5.98 -7.58 10.69
N ASP A 41 -6.21 -7.63 12.00
CA ASP A 41 -6.20 -8.86 12.78
C ASP A 41 -7.37 -9.77 12.42
N ASN A 42 -8.60 -9.25 12.37
CA ASN A 42 -9.79 -10.04 12.07
C ASN A 42 -9.75 -10.68 10.67
N PRO A 43 -9.39 -9.98 9.57
CA PRO A 43 -9.22 -10.63 8.26
C PRO A 43 -8.11 -11.69 8.22
N ASN A 44 -7.04 -11.52 9.01
CA ASN A 44 -5.99 -12.53 9.12
C ASN A 44 -6.46 -13.78 9.85
N GLU A 45 -7.36 -13.65 10.83
CA GLU A 45 -7.95 -14.76 11.58
C GLU A 45 -9.03 -15.49 10.79
N THR A 46 -9.91 -14.74 10.13
CA THR A 46 -11.09 -15.29 9.44
C THR A 46 -10.79 -15.70 7.99
N GLY A 47 -9.71 -15.19 7.39
CA GLY A 47 -9.35 -15.41 5.99
C GLY A 47 -10.08 -14.50 5.00
N GLU A 48 -10.94 -13.59 5.47
CA GLU A 48 -11.71 -12.68 4.61
C GLU A 48 -11.93 -11.30 5.23
N PHE A 49 -12.12 -10.30 4.38
CA PHE A 49 -12.55 -8.95 4.79
C PHE A 49 -14.08 -8.91 4.77
N THR A 50 -14.70 -9.16 5.93
CA THR A 50 -16.14 -9.39 6.10
C THR A 50 -16.99 -8.12 5.85
N ALA A 51 -18.31 -8.27 5.87
CA ALA A 51 -19.24 -7.13 5.84
C ALA A 51 -19.05 -6.23 7.07
N ASP A 52 -18.76 -6.80 8.24
CA ASP A 52 -18.51 -6.03 9.45
C ASP A 52 -17.21 -5.23 9.37
N ASN A 53 -16.15 -5.80 8.78
CA ASN A 53 -14.92 -5.05 8.51
C ASN A 53 -15.18 -3.87 7.56
N ARG A 54 -15.98 -4.06 6.50
CA ARG A 54 -16.34 -2.97 5.58
C ARG A 54 -17.15 -1.88 6.26
N ASN A 55 -18.12 -2.24 7.09
CA ASN A 55 -18.92 -1.30 7.86
C ASN A 55 -18.05 -0.51 8.85
N ARG A 56 -17.13 -1.20 9.55
CA ARG A 56 -16.21 -0.58 10.48
C ARG A 56 -15.28 0.43 9.76
N LEU A 57 -14.66 0.03 8.65
CA LEU A 57 -13.83 0.93 7.85
C LEU A 57 -14.63 2.14 7.34
N PHE A 58 -15.89 1.95 6.93
CA PHE A 58 -16.76 3.06 6.53
C PHE A 58 -16.95 4.06 7.69
N LEU A 59 -17.20 3.57 8.91
CA LEU A 59 -17.35 4.42 10.09
C LEU A 59 -16.04 5.14 10.43
N ASP A 60 -14.90 4.49 10.31
CA ASP A 60 -13.59 5.10 10.53
C ASP A 60 -13.33 6.23 9.53
N ILE A 61 -13.58 6.00 8.24
CA ILE A 61 -13.44 7.02 7.20
C ILE A 61 -14.41 8.18 7.47
N LYS A 62 -15.65 7.89 7.86
CA LYS A 62 -16.64 8.93 8.23
C LYS A 62 -16.20 9.72 9.47
N ALA A 63 -15.64 9.07 10.48
CA ALA A 63 -15.11 9.74 11.65
C ALA A 63 -13.95 10.68 11.29
N GLN A 64 -13.07 10.25 10.38
CA GLN A 64 -11.98 11.08 9.88
C GLN A 64 -12.48 12.24 9.00
N GLU A 65 -13.53 12.06 8.22
CA GLU A 65 -14.17 13.16 7.48
C GLU A 65 -14.69 14.26 8.44
N LEU A 66 -15.24 13.87 9.60
CA LEU A 66 -15.72 14.80 10.63
C LEU A 66 -14.61 15.60 11.32
N THR A 67 -13.35 15.24 11.18
CA THR A 67 -12.23 16.05 11.69
C THR A 67 -12.04 17.35 10.88
N GLY A 68 -12.68 17.44 9.71
CA GLY A 68 -12.48 18.53 8.76
C GLY A 68 -11.17 18.42 7.98
N ALA A 69 -10.60 17.19 7.87
CA ALA A 69 -9.42 16.95 7.07
C ALA A 69 -9.67 17.24 5.59
N ASP A 70 -8.66 17.80 4.91
CA ASP A 70 -8.69 18.06 3.47
C ASP A 70 -8.50 16.77 2.65
N LEU A 71 -7.90 15.75 3.25
CA LEU A 71 -7.55 14.48 2.62
C LEU A 71 -7.58 13.35 3.65
N ILE A 72 -8.10 12.18 3.28
CA ILE A 72 -8.03 10.96 4.08
C ILE A 72 -7.13 9.96 3.38
N VAL A 73 -6.28 9.25 4.12
CA VAL A 73 -5.37 8.24 3.60
C VAL A 73 -5.46 6.96 4.43
N THR A 74 -5.62 5.81 3.78
CA THR A 74 -5.49 4.50 4.43
C THR A 74 -4.12 3.91 4.13
N THR A 75 -3.40 3.47 5.16
CA THR A 75 -2.00 3.01 5.04
C THR A 75 -1.84 1.49 5.03
N CYS A 76 -2.91 0.77 4.68
CA CYS A 76 -2.92 -0.68 4.60
C CYS A 76 -3.62 -1.14 3.32
N SER A 77 -2.92 -1.90 2.46
CA SER A 77 -3.44 -2.39 1.18
C SER A 77 -4.60 -3.40 1.33
N THR A 78 -4.72 -4.07 2.47
CA THR A 78 -5.87 -4.93 2.76
C THR A 78 -7.20 -4.16 2.76
N LEU A 79 -7.15 -2.85 3.07
CA LEU A 79 -8.33 -1.98 3.09
C LEU A 79 -8.75 -1.50 1.68
N THR A 80 -7.85 -1.53 0.72
CA THR A 80 -8.03 -0.89 -0.60
C THR A 80 -9.30 -1.31 -1.33
N PRO A 81 -9.68 -2.59 -1.42
CA PRO A 81 -10.93 -2.97 -2.08
C PRO A 81 -12.17 -2.35 -1.43
N ALA A 82 -12.20 -2.24 -0.10
CA ALA A 82 -13.30 -1.61 0.62
C ALA A 82 -13.25 -0.08 0.49
N VAL A 83 -12.07 0.54 0.51
CA VAL A 83 -11.88 1.98 0.25
C VAL A 83 -12.47 2.36 -1.11
N GLU A 84 -12.21 1.60 -2.15
CA GLU A 84 -12.76 1.85 -3.49
C GLU A 84 -14.29 1.85 -3.53
N MET A 85 -14.91 0.94 -2.77
CA MET A 85 -16.37 0.88 -2.61
C MET A 85 -16.93 2.08 -1.82
N ILE A 86 -16.16 2.58 -0.85
CA ILE A 86 -16.57 3.64 0.08
C ILE A 86 -16.40 5.04 -0.53
N ARG A 87 -15.38 5.26 -1.35
CA ARG A 87 -15.04 6.58 -1.94
C ARG A 87 -16.24 7.37 -2.46
N PRO A 88 -17.22 6.80 -3.20
CA PRO A 88 -18.36 7.56 -3.71
C PRO A 88 -19.25 8.20 -2.64
N PHE A 89 -19.15 7.76 -1.38
CA PHE A 89 -19.95 8.23 -0.25
C PHE A 89 -19.21 9.25 0.64
N ILE A 90 -17.97 9.61 0.29
CA ILE A 90 -17.10 10.50 1.07
C ILE A 90 -16.90 11.81 0.29
N LYS A 91 -17.03 12.94 0.98
CA LYS A 91 -16.95 14.28 0.37
C LYS A 91 -15.52 14.73 0.08
N VAL A 92 -14.56 14.29 0.92
CA VAL A 92 -13.14 14.62 0.75
C VAL A 92 -12.43 13.51 0.00
N PRO A 93 -11.34 13.78 -0.73
CA PRO A 93 -10.55 12.74 -1.38
C PRO A 93 -10.07 11.68 -0.39
N VAL A 94 -10.12 10.41 -0.81
CA VAL A 94 -9.59 9.28 -0.03
C VAL A 94 -8.53 8.59 -0.88
N ILE A 95 -7.30 8.49 -0.39
CA ILE A 95 -6.18 7.77 -1.02
C ILE A 95 -5.98 6.44 -0.29
N ALA A 96 -5.88 5.34 -1.03
CA ALA A 96 -5.35 4.09 -0.53
C ALA A 96 -3.85 4.02 -0.80
N ILE A 97 -3.08 3.42 0.13
CA ILE A 97 -1.60 3.42 0.09
C ILE A 97 -1.02 2.90 -1.23
N ASP A 98 -1.72 2.01 -1.90
CA ASP A 98 -1.28 1.35 -3.14
C ASP A 98 -1.86 1.94 -4.43
N ASP A 99 -2.65 3.02 -4.35
CA ASP A 99 -3.23 3.67 -5.54
C ASP A 99 -2.17 4.11 -6.55
N ALA A 100 -1.19 4.93 -6.10
CA ALA A 100 -0.14 5.42 -6.96
C ALA A 100 0.79 4.30 -7.46
N MET A 101 1.06 3.31 -6.62
CA MET A 101 1.87 2.16 -6.98
C MET A 101 1.24 1.35 -8.10
N ALA A 102 -0.06 1.05 -8.00
CA ALA A 102 -0.77 0.30 -9.03
C ALA A 102 -0.86 1.08 -10.35
N LYS A 103 -1.23 2.37 -10.30
CA LYS A 103 -1.22 3.26 -11.48
C LYS A 103 0.13 3.32 -12.17
N LYS A 104 1.21 3.41 -11.39
CA LYS A 104 2.56 3.45 -11.92
C LYS A 104 3.00 2.09 -12.49
N GLY A 105 2.65 0.99 -11.81
CA GLY A 105 3.00 -0.37 -12.21
C GLY A 105 2.54 -0.70 -13.62
N ILE A 106 1.32 -0.32 -13.98
CA ILE A 106 0.77 -0.58 -15.32
C ILE A 106 1.46 0.22 -16.44
N THR A 107 2.28 1.23 -16.13
CA THR A 107 2.97 2.03 -17.16
C THR A 107 4.25 1.37 -17.66
N TYR A 108 4.83 0.41 -16.95
CA TYR A 108 6.10 -0.21 -17.32
C TYR A 108 5.97 -1.33 -18.36
N GLY A 109 4.84 -2.01 -18.40
CA GLY A 109 4.58 -3.13 -19.32
C GLY A 109 3.38 -3.95 -18.87
N ASP A 110 3.15 -5.07 -19.52
CA ASP A 110 2.00 -5.93 -19.23
C ASP A 110 2.35 -7.12 -18.34
N ARG A 111 3.65 -7.45 -18.22
CA ARG A 111 4.13 -8.57 -17.42
C ARG A 111 4.62 -8.10 -16.05
N VAL A 112 3.78 -8.22 -15.04
CA VAL A 112 4.02 -7.72 -13.67
C VAL A 112 4.19 -8.89 -12.71
N LEU A 113 5.18 -8.80 -11.80
CA LEU A 113 5.29 -9.69 -10.66
C LEU A 113 4.81 -9.00 -9.39
N VAL A 114 3.92 -9.64 -8.65
CA VAL A 114 3.59 -9.27 -7.27
C VAL A 114 4.39 -10.16 -6.32
N MET A 115 5.35 -9.56 -5.60
CA MET A 115 6.17 -10.23 -4.60
C MET A 115 5.70 -9.86 -3.19
N ALA A 116 5.49 -10.86 -2.35
CA ALA A 116 4.97 -10.70 -0.99
C ALA A 116 5.65 -11.67 -0.03
N THR A 117 5.62 -11.37 1.27
CA THR A 117 5.98 -12.32 2.32
C THR A 117 4.76 -12.98 2.95
N ALA A 118 3.61 -12.28 2.97
CA ALA A 118 2.32 -12.80 3.45
C ALA A 118 1.33 -12.99 2.29
N GLY A 119 0.71 -14.17 2.21
CA GLY A 119 -0.25 -14.50 1.16
C GLY A 119 -1.50 -13.60 1.14
N SER A 120 -1.92 -13.10 2.31
CA SER A 120 -3.10 -12.22 2.46
C SER A 120 -3.00 -10.90 1.70
N THR A 121 -1.79 -10.42 1.40
CA THR A 121 -1.58 -9.17 0.65
C THR A 121 -1.63 -9.35 -0.86
N VAL A 122 -1.47 -10.58 -1.36
CA VAL A 122 -1.38 -10.86 -2.80
C VAL A 122 -2.69 -10.55 -3.51
N GLY A 123 -3.80 -11.10 -3.04
CA GLY A 123 -5.12 -10.92 -3.65
C GLY A 123 -5.51 -9.45 -3.82
N PRO A 124 -5.49 -8.63 -2.77
CA PRO A 124 -5.75 -7.20 -2.86
C PRO A 124 -4.85 -6.47 -3.88
N THR A 125 -3.53 -6.73 -3.86
CA THR A 125 -2.58 -6.08 -4.77
C THR A 125 -2.80 -6.49 -6.23
N VAL A 126 -3.02 -7.78 -6.49
CA VAL A 126 -3.33 -8.29 -7.84
C VAL A 126 -4.63 -7.67 -8.37
N SER A 127 -5.69 -7.68 -7.57
CA SER A 127 -6.99 -7.10 -7.95
C SER A 127 -6.88 -5.61 -8.25
N LYS A 128 -6.07 -4.87 -7.47
CA LYS A 128 -5.83 -3.45 -7.69
C LYS A 128 -5.10 -3.20 -9.02
N LEU A 129 -4.04 -3.95 -9.31
CA LEU A 129 -3.30 -3.85 -10.57
C LEU A 129 -4.18 -4.20 -11.78
N GLN A 130 -4.95 -5.28 -11.70
CA GLN A 130 -5.88 -5.68 -12.77
C GLN A 130 -6.88 -4.58 -13.08
N ARG A 131 -7.51 -4.01 -12.05
CA ARG A 131 -8.47 -2.93 -12.19
C ARG A 131 -7.87 -1.68 -12.83
N GLU A 132 -6.68 -1.26 -12.40
CA GLU A 132 -5.98 -0.12 -13.03
C GLU A 132 -5.63 -0.43 -14.49
N GLY A 133 -5.22 -1.66 -14.80
CA GLY A 133 -5.00 -2.13 -16.16
C GLY A 133 -6.28 -2.04 -17.02
N GLU A 134 -7.40 -2.58 -16.54
CA GLU A 134 -8.70 -2.53 -17.21
C GLU A 134 -9.15 -1.09 -17.48
N MET A 135 -9.02 -0.20 -16.50
CA MET A 135 -9.34 1.22 -16.64
C MET A 135 -8.46 1.92 -17.70
N ALA A 136 -7.23 1.46 -17.87
CA ALA A 136 -6.30 1.94 -18.89
C ALA A 136 -6.44 1.21 -20.25
N GLY A 137 -7.39 0.27 -20.39
CA GLY A 137 -7.57 -0.56 -21.60
C GLY A 137 -6.43 -1.57 -21.82
N ARG A 138 -5.74 -2.00 -20.76
CA ARG A 138 -4.62 -2.95 -20.82
C ARG A 138 -4.98 -4.26 -20.14
N GLN A 139 -4.49 -5.35 -20.69
CA GLN A 139 -4.59 -6.69 -20.09
C GLN A 139 -3.24 -7.09 -19.51
N LEU A 140 -3.15 -7.16 -18.18
CA LEU A 140 -1.92 -7.51 -17.49
C LEU A 140 -1.77 -9.03 -17.33
N SER A 141 -0.55 -9.51 -17.49
CA SER A 141 -0.11 -10.85 -17.08
C SER A 141 0.56 -10.70 -15.71
N ILE A 142 -0.13 -11.10 -14.65
CA ILE A 142 0.37 -10.92 -13.28
C ILE A 142 0.75 -12.28 -12.71
N ASP A 143 2.06 -12.45 -12.47
CA ASP A 143 2.58 -13.57 -11.71
C ASP A 143 2.71 -13.19 -10.23
N THR A 144 2.72 -14.18 -9.33
CA THR A 144 2.85 -13.96 -7.89
C THR A 144 3.97 -14.77 -7.29
N CYS A 145 4.69 -14.20 -6.32
CA CYS A 145 5.74 -14.86 -5.57
C CYS A 145 5.59 -14.59 -4.08
N VAL A 146 5.28 -15.62 -3.30
CA VAL A 146 5.14 -15.52 -1.83
C VAL A 146 6.34 -16.15 -1.14
N CYS A 147 7.08 -15.33 -0.39
CA CYS A 147 8.26 -15.73 0.39
C CYS A 147 7.87 -15.95 1.86
N ALA A 148 7.14 -17.02 2.17
CA ALA A 148 6.62 -17.28 3.51
C ALA A 148 7.70 -17.40 4.59
N GLU A 149 8.90 -17.88 4.24
CA GLU A 149 10.02 -17.95 5.18
C GLU A 149 10.54 -16.55 5.58
N ALA A 150 10.52 -15.60 4.65
CA ALA A 150 10.84 -14.21 4.98
C ALA A 150 9.82 -13.62 5.97
N PHE A 151 8.53 -13.98 5.87
CA PHE A 151 7.53 -13.56 6.85
C PHE A 151 7.79 -14.15 8.24
N LYS A 152 8.25 -15.41 8.32
CA LYS A 152 8.64 -16.01 9.61
C LYS A 152 9.83 -15.28 10.24
N ALA A 153 10.84 -14.94 9.42
CA ALA A 153 11.99 -14.17 9.87
C ALA A 153 11.58 -12.78 10.39
N LEU A 154 10.70 -12.08 9.65
CA LEU A 154 10.14 -10.79 10.08
C LEU A 154 9.44 -10.88 11.44
N LYS A 155 8.60 -11.89 11.64
CA LYS A 155 7.93 -12.12 12.94
C LYS A 155 8.91 -12.44 14.09
N ALA A 156 10.03 -13.07 13.76
CA ALA A 156 11.11 -13.33 14.71
C ALA A 156 12.04 -12.12 14.94
N MET A 157 11.73 -10.95 14.34
CA MET A 157 12.56 -9.73 14.36
C MET A 157 13.93 -9.91 13.73
N ASP A 158 14.12 -10.92 12.88
CA ASP A 158 15.34 -11.18 12.11
C ASP A 158 15.25 -10.54 10.72
N MET A 159 15.53 -9.24 10.68
CA MET A 159 15.47 -8.46 9.44
C MET A 159 16.55 -8.86 8.45
N GLU A 160 17.72 -9.28 8.93
CA GLU A 160 18.83 -9.71 8.07
C GLU A 160 18.43 -10.97 7.28
N LEU A 161 17.85 -11.95 7.96
CA LEU A 161 17.36 -13.16 7.32
C LEU A 161 16.19 -12.88 6.37
N HIS A 162 15.26 -12.02 6.78
CA HIS A 162 14.14 -11.57 5.94
C HIS A 162 14.65 -11.01 4.61
N ASP A 163 15.57 -10.05 4.66
CA ASP A 163 16.07 -9.35 3.48
C ASP A 163 16.90 -10.26 2.58
N ARG A 164 17.71 -11.14 3.18
CA ARG A 164 18.51 -12.13 2.44
C ARG A 164 17.62 -13.07 1.64
N ILE A 165 16.56 -13.65 2.25
CA ILE A 165 15.62 -14.55 1.57
C ILE A 165 14.98 -13.85 0.37
N LEU A 166 14.55 -12.60 0.53
CA LEU A 166 13.91 -11.83 -0.55
C LEU A 166 14.87 -11.54 -1.70
N LYS A 167 16.11 -11.15 -1.40
CA LYS A 167 17.14 -10.89 -2.42
C LYS A 167 17.56 -12.15 -3.17
N GLU A 168 17.78 -13.26 -2.46
CA GLU A 168 18.09 -14.56 -3.07
C GLU A 168 16.95 -15.00 -3.99
N LYS A 169 15.69 -14.87 -3.53
CA LYS A 169 14.53 -15.19 -4.34
C LYS A 169 14.44 -14.30 -5.58
N ALA A 170 14.65 -13.00 -5.44
CA ALA A 170 14.66 -12.05 -6.55
C ALA A 170 15.67 -12.45 -7.64
N GLY A 171 16.87 -12.89 -7.26
CA GLY A 171 17.91 -13.37 -8.20
C GLY A 171 17.56 -14.62 -9.00
N THR A 172 16.50 -15.34 -8.63
CA THR A 172 16.03 -16.55 -9.34
C THR A 172 14.81 -16.30 -10.23
N LEU A 173 14.29 -15.08 -10.24
CA LEU A 173 13.07 -14.74 -10.97
C LEU A 173 13.35 -14.58 -12.49
N PRO A 174 12.38 -14.93 -13.34
CA PRO A 174 12.44 -14.53 -14.76
C PRO A 174 12.31 -13.01 -14.90
N VAL A 175 12.57 -12.52 -16.11
CA VAL A 175 12.43 -11.08 -16.41
C VAL A 175 10.97 -10.67 -16.41
N TYR A 176 10.67 -9.55 -15.73
CA TYR A 176 9.37 -8.88 -15.72
C TYR A 176 9.52 -7.44 -16.21
N ASP A 177 8.42 -6.82 -16.62
CA ASP A 177 8.41 -5.39 -16.95
C ASP A 177 8.42 -4.54 -15.69
N CYS A 178 7.86 -5.09 -14.59
CA CYS A 178 7.83 -4.44 -13.28
C CYS A 178 7.66 -5.47 -12.15
N ILE A 179 8.27 -5.23 -11.00
CA ILE A 179 8.02 -5.96 -9.75
C ILE A 179 7.34 -5.03 -8.77
N VAL A 180 6.24 -5.48 -8.17
CA VAL A 180 5.51 -4.79 -7.10
C VAL A 180 5.75 -5.50 -5.78
N LEU A 181 6.33 -4.81 -4.80
CA LEU A 181 6.48 -5.31 -3.44
C LEU A 181 5.21 -5.00 -2.65
N ALA A 182 4.41 -6.04 -2.38
CA ALA A 182 3.04 -5.90 -1.88
C ALA A 182 2.93 -5.54 -0.38
N GLN A 183 4.04 -5.28 0.30
CA GLN A 183 4.04 -4.95 1.74
C GLN A 183 5.01 -3.83 2.05
N ALA A 184 4.57 -2.90 2.93
CA ALA A 184 5.40 -1.78 3.39
C ALA A 184 6.69 -2.22 4.08
N SER A 185 6.71 -3.39 4.74
CA SER A 185 7.90 -3.98 5.37
C SER A 185 9.02 -4.31 4.38
N MET A 186 8.73 -4.42 3.09
CA MET A 186 9.70 -4.72 2.03
C MET A 186 10.21 -3.44 1.33
N ALA A 187 9.68 -2.27 1.67
CA ALA A 187 9.93 -1.03 0.91
C ALA A 187 11.41 -0.63 0.84
N HIS A 188 12.18 -0.91 1.88
CA HIS A 188 13.61 -0.61 1.93
C HIS A 188 14.46 -1.44 0.95
N LEU A 189 13.90 -2.52 0.39
CA LEU A 189 14.57 -3.38 -0.59
C LEU A 189 14.32 -2.96 -2.05
N GLU A 190 13.58 -1.86 -2.30
CA GLU A 190 13.23 -1.40 -3.66
C GLU A 190 14.45 -1.31 -4.58
N GLU A 191 15.52 -0.63 -4.12
CA GLU A 191 16.74 -0.43 -4.90
C GLU A 191 17.56 -1.72 -5.06
N GLU A 192 17.70 -2.50 -3.98
CA GLU A 192 18.50 -3.72 -3.99
C GLU A 192 17.87 -4.80 -4.88
N ILE A 193 16.55 -4.99 -4.80
CA ILE A 193 15.83 -5.93 -5.66
C ILE A 193 15.86 -5.45 -7.12
N GLY A 194 15.73 -4.15 -7.35
CA GLY A 194 15.88 -3.56 -8.67
C GLY A 194 17.26 -3.82 -9.29
N ALA A 195 18.32 -3.67 -8.52
CA ALA A 195 19.68 -3.96 -8.97
C ALA A 195 19.91 -5.46 -9.30
N VAL A 196 19.31 -6.35 -8.52
CA VAL A 196 19.43 -7.81 -8.72
C VAL A 196 18.64 -8.29 -9.94
N THR A 197 17.43 -7.73 -10.15
CA THR A 197 16.51 -8.20 -11.21
C THR A 197 16.67 -7.43 -12.52
N GLY A 198 17.26 -6.25 -12.49
CA GLY A 198 17.42 -5.37 -13.65
C GLY A 198 16.10 -4.75 -14.15
N CYS A 199 15.02 -4.82 -13.36
CA CYS A 199 13.74 -4.24 -13.74
C CYS A 199 13.23 -3.23 -12.69
N PRO A 200 12.30 -2.33 -13.05
CA PRO A 200 11.66 -1.43 -12.12
C PRO A 200 10.99 -2.17 -10.97
N VAL A 201 11.26 -1.73 -9.74
CA VAL A 201 10.62 -2.23 -8.52
C VAL A 201 9.81 -1.11 -7.91
N LEU A 202 8.60 -1.40 -7.46
CA LEU A 202 7.68 -0.42 -6.89
C LEU A 202 7.26 -0.81 -5.48
N THR A 203 7.19 0.20 -4.64
CA THR A 203 6.69 0.10 -3.27
C THR A 203 5.63 1.14 -3.00
N SER A 204 4.64 0.79 -2.19
CA SER A 204 3.50 1.67 -1.94
C SER A 204 3.81 2.90 -1.08
N PRO A 205 4.63 2.85 0.00
CA PRO A 205 4.73 3.99 0.92
C PRO A 205 5.27 5.26 0.26
N ARG A 206 6.36 5.16 -0.49
CA ARG A 206 6.98 6.32 -1.17
C ARG A 206 6.04 6.94 -2.19
N LEU A 207 5.44 6.11 -3.04
CA LEU A 207 4.53 6.57 -4.08
C LEU A 207 3.24 7.17 -3.51
N CYS A 208 2.75 6.64 -2.39
CA CYS A 208 1.61 7.21 -1.67
C CYS A 208 1.92 8.62 -1.16
N VAL A 209 3.09 8.82 -0.57
CA VAL A 209 3.51 10.15 -0.07
C VAL A 209 3.63 11.16 -1.21
N GLU A 210 4.14 10.75 -2.39
CA GLU A 210 4.16 11.57 -3.60
C GLU A 210 2.72 11.94 -4.05
N GLU A 211 1.80 10.98 -4.08
CA GLU A 211 0.39 11.21 -4.44
C GLU A 211 -0.31 12.16 -3.46
N ILE A 212 -0.06 11.99 -2.15
CA ILE A 212 -0.58 12.90 -1.13
C ILE A 212 -0.15 14.34 -1.39
N LYS A 213 1.14 14.58 -1.68
CA LYS A 213 1.65 15.90 -1.98
C LYS A 213 0.96 16.52 -3.19
N ASN A 214 0.88 15.77 -4.29
CA ASN A 214 0.22 16.23 -5.51
C ASN A 214 -1.25 16.58 -5.25
N LYS A 215 -1.95 15.73 -4.48
CA LYS A 215 -3.36 15.95 -4.15
C LYS A 215 -3.57 17.19 -3.27
N LEU A 216 -2.70 17.42 -2.30
CA LEU A 216 -2.75 18.64 -1.48
C LEU A 216 -2.47 19.91 -2.29
N GLU A 217 -1.63 19.83 -3.33
CA GLU A 217 -1.36 20.94 -4.24
C GLU A 217 -2.58 21.25 -5.14
N GLU A 218 -3.26 20.21 -5.65
CA GLU A 218 -4.52 20.37 -6.40
C GLU A 218 -5.62 21.06 -5.57
N ILE A 219 -5.79 20.68 -4.29
CA ILE A 219 -6.78 21.28 -3.39
C ILE A 219 -6.45 22.75 -3.06
N ARG A 220 -5.23 23.23 -3.34
CA ARG A 220 -4.82 24.62 -3.13
C ARG A 220 -5.30 25.57 -4.25
N GLN A 221 -5.64 25.03 -5.42
CA GLN A 221 -6.16 25.78 -6.57
C GLN A 221 -7.67 25.96 -6.47
#